data_082a8cfa5a220c2e5b6b11bb33cb4af8
#
_entry.id   082a8cfa5a220c2e5b6b11bb33cb4af8
#
_cell.length_a   1.000
_cell.length_b   1.000
_cell.length_c   1.000
_cell.angle_alpha   90.00
_cell.angle_beta   90.00
_cell.angle_gamma   90.00
#
_symmetry.space_group_name_H-M   'P 1'
#
loop_
_entity.id
_entity.type
_entity.pdbx_description
1 polymer ?
#
loop_
_entity_poly.entity_id
_entity_poly.type
_entity_poly.pdbx_seq_one_letter_code
_entity_poly.pdbx_strand_id
1 'polypeptide(L)'
;GRKLIVNGNVVFPDRVSQVSLLVEQGKIKGILEKGMLPQGDCQVIDAGGKMVMAGMVDTHNHMGDPGPYNFREDWYHGSCSEASGGITTICDMPLPSEPATINRDGFMKKKEKAQAESVVDFAFWGGLIPSGIKDMAELHRLGCVGFKGFMCFATEAYPRISDGYLMDGMREAASFGGLIALHAENAEAADLGC
;
A
#
# COMPACT_ATOMS: atom_id res chain seq x y z
N GLY A 1 0.69 1.05 24.70
CA GLY A 1 0.53 2.09 25.72
C GLY A 1 -0.47 3.15 25.32
N ARG A 2 -0.85 4.02 26.28
CA ARG A 2 -1.72 5.19 26.02
C ARG A 2 -0.86 6.39 25.62
N LYS A 3 -1.29 7.15 24.61
CA LYS A 3 -0.63 8.39 24.16
C LYS A 3 -1.67 9.50 24.08
N LEU A 4 -1.29 10.72 24.47
CA LEU A 4 -2.11 11.92 24.30
C LEU A 4 -1.35 12.92 23.42
N ILE A 5 -1.87 13.21 22.25
CA ILE A 5 -1.31 14.23 21.36
C ILE A 5 -1.98 15.55 21.67
N VAL A 6 -1.20 16.56 22.03
CA VAL A 6 -1.68 17.88 22.46
C VAL A 6 -1.11 18.99 21.59
N ASN A 7 -1.69 20.20 21.68
CA ASN A 7 -1.20 21.41 21.02
C ASN A 7 -1.04 21.30 19.49
N GLY A 8 -1.79 20.41 18.85
CA GLY A 8 -1.80 20.26 17.40
C GLY A 8 -3.02 20.92 16.76
N ASN A 9 -2.87 21.25 15.47
CA ASN A 9 -3.99 21.61 14.60
C ASN A 9 -4.46 20.33 13.91
N VAL A 10 -5.48 19.66 14.48
CA VAL A 10 -5.96 18.37 13.99
C VAL A 10 -6.81 18.55 12.74
N VAL A 11 -6.44 17.86 11.68
CA VAL A 11 -7.13 17.90 10.38
C VAL A 11 -8.18 16.80 10.32
N PHE A 12 -9.44 17.23 10.18
CA PHE A 12 -10.58 16.37 9.90
C PHE A 12 -11.00 16.50 8.44
N PRO A 13 -11.87 15.64 7.91
CA PRO A 13 -12.32 15.74 6.52
C PRO A 13 -13.00 17.07 6.15
N ASP A 14 -13.60 17.73 7.15
CA ASP A 14 -14.43 18.93 6.98
C ASP A 14 -13.87 20.19 7.66
N ARG A 15 -12.87 20.05 8.52
CA ARG A 15 -12.33 21.17 9.30
C ARG A 15 -10.94 20.92 9.87
N VAL A 16 -10.32 21.97 10.37
CA VAL A 16 -9.14 21.91 11.23
C VAL A 16 -9.52 22.43 12.61
N SER A 17 -9.16 21.72 13.67
CA SER A 17 -9.51 22.07 15.04
C SER A 17 -8.35 21.88 16.02
N GLN A 18 -8.25 22.76 17.02
CA GLN A 18 -7.29 22.61 18.12
C GLN A 18 -7.92 21.72 19.20
N VAL A 19 -7.69 20.43 19.09
CA VAL A 19 -8.15 19.39 20.01
C VAL A 19 -6.99 18.49 20.39
N SER A 20 -7.19 17.68 21.44
CA SER A 20 -6.23 16.63 21.80
C SER A 20 -6.73 15.26 21.35
N LEU A 21 -5.82 14.39 20.92
CA LEU A 21 -6.15 13.03 20.49
C LEU A 21 -5.63 12.01 21.51
N LEU A 22 -6.56 11.24 22.10
CA LEU A 22 -6.21 10.10 22.93
C LEU A 22 -6.07 8.85 22.07
N VAL A 23 -4.89 8.25 22.07
CA VAL A 23 -4.57 7.02 21.32
C VAL A 23 -4.31 5.90 22.31
N GLU A 24 -5.00 4.77 22.15
CA GLU A 24 -4.80 3.55 22.92
C GLU A 24 -4.76 2.34 21.99
N GLN A 25 -3.79 1.46 22.22
CA GLN A 25 -3.63 0.24 21.41
C GLN A 25 -3.64 0.51 19.90
N GLY A 26 -2.96 1.58 19.46
CA GLY A 26 -2.86 1.94 18.06
C GLY A 26 -4.12 2.57 17.44
N LYS A 27 -5.15 2.86 18.24
CA LYS A 27 -6.41 3.45 17.76
C LYS A 27 -6.74 4.76 18.46
N ILE A 28 -7.32 5.71 17.74
CA ILE A 28 -7.88 6.93 18.33
C ILE A 28 -9.10 6.53 19.17
N LYS A 29 -9.00 6.73 20.48
CA LYS A 29 -10.06 6.40 21.46
C LYS A 29 -10.88 7.60 21.87
N GLY A 30 -10.34 8.80 21.72
CA GLY A 30 -11.07 10.02 22.06
C GLY A 30 -10.50 11.24 21.40
N ILE A 31 -11.37 12.19 21.13
CA ILE A 31 -11.07 13.54 20.73
C ILE A 31 -11.48 14.41 21.90
N LEU A 32 -10.53 15.06 22.54
CA LEU A 32 -10.72 15.83 23.76
C LEU A 32 -10.58 17.33 23.47
N GLU A 33 -11.32 18.14 24.18
CA GLU A 33 -11.14 19.59 24.13
C GLU A 33 -9.73 19.99 24.53
N LYS A 34 -9.25 21.11 24.00
CA LYS A 34 -7.93 21.64 24.30
C LYS A 34 -7.74 21.82 25.82
N GLY A 35 -6.67 21.23 26.34
CA GLY A 35 -6.33 21.27 27.77
C GLY A 35 -7.02 20.22 28.64
N MET A 36 -7.94 19.42 28.08
CA MET A 36 -8.55 18.30 28.81
C MET A 36 -7.54 17.15 28.88
N LEU A 37 -7.40 16.58 30.08
CA LEU A 37 -6.54 15.42 30.33
C LEU A 37 -7.41 14.18 30.59
N PRO A 38 -7.07 13.02 30.00
CA PRO A 38 -7.76 11.78 30.32
C PRO A 38 -7.39 11.29 31.72
N GLN A 39 -8.25 10.48 32.32
CA GLN A 39 -7.92 9.81 33.60
C GLN A 39 -6.81 8.77 33.36
N GLY A 40 -5.90 8.66 34.33
CA GLY A 40 -4.80 7.71 34.33
C GLY A 40 -3.61 8.14 33.48
N ASP A 41 -2.51 7.41 33.59
CA ASP A 41 -1.23 7.74 32.96
C ASP A 41 -1.27 7.60 31.45
N CYS A 42 -0.67 8.57 30.77
CA CYS A 42 -0.44 8.53 29.32
C CYS A 42 0.86 9.25 28.95
N GLN A 43 1.50 8.78 27.88
CA GLN A 43 2.62 9.50 27.27
C GLN A 43 2.07 10.74 26.55
N VAL A 44 2.52 11.90 26.90
CA VAL A 44 2.14 13.15 26.22
C VAL A 44 3.09 13.40 25.04
N ILE A 45 2.49 13.67 23.86
CA ILE A 45 3.19 14.10 22.65
C ILE A 45 2.73 15.52 22.34
N ASP A 46 3.62 16.49 22.50
CA ASP A 46 3.32 17.89 22.14
C ASP A 46 3.58 18.13 20.65
N ALA A 47 2.55 18.42 19.90
CA ALA A 47 2.63 18.70 18.48
C ALA A 47 3.14 20.12 18.16
N GLY A 48 3.30 20.99 19.16
CA GLY A 48 3.92 22.33 19.02
C GLY A 48 3.26 23.21 17.97
N GLY A 49 1.95 23.17 17.81
CA GLY A 49 1.20 23.92 16.82
C GLY A 49 1.22 23.34 15.40
N LYS A 50 1.88 22.21 15.18
CA LYS A 50 1.92 21.54 13.88
C LYS A 50 0.57 20.96 13.48
N MET A 51 0.42 20.72 12.17
CA MET A 51 -0.71 19.95 11.66
C MET A 51 -0.60 18.49 12.12
N VAL A 52 -1.70 17.95 12.64
CA VAL A 52 -1.83 16.55 13.02
C VAL A 52 -2.92 15.95 12.14
N MET A 53 -2.56 15.01 11.28
CA MET A 53 -3.43 14.44 10.27
C MET A 53 -3.23 12.93 10.16
N ALA A 54 -4.15 12.25 9.49
CA ALA A 54 -3.95 10.85 9.13
C ALA A 54 -2.68 10.72 8.27
N GLY A 55 -1.92 9.67 8.48
CA GLY A 55 -0.80 9.34 7.62
C GLY A 55 -1.28 9.10 6.19
N MET A 56 -0.49 9.53 5.22
CA MET A 56 -0.80 9.31 3.81
C MET A 56 -0.63 7.83 3.46
N VAL A 57 -1.38 7.38 2.47
CA VAL A 57 -1.28 6.04 1.88
C VAL A 57 -0.76 6.20 0.46
N ASP A 58 0.41 5.64 0.19
CA ASP A 58 0.88 5.47 -1.18
C ASP A 58 0.26 4.22 -1.77
N THR A 59 -0.60 4.40 -2.76
CA THR A 59 -1.34 3.32 -3.39
C THR A 59 -0.65 2.70 -4.59
N HIS A 60 0.54 3.22 -4.98
CA HIS A 60 1.26 2.78 -6.18
C HIS A 60 2.77 2.93 -6.00
N ASN A 61 3.39 1.98 -5.33
CA ASN A 61 4.82 1.95 -5.06
C ASN A 61 5.50 0.76 -5.74
N HIS A 62 6.82 0.83 -5.92
CA HIS A 62 7.63 -0.18 -6.60
C HIS A 62 8.92 -0.47 -5.85
N MET A 63 8.84 -1.33 -4.81
CA MET A 63 10.05 -1.85 -4.16
C MET A 63 10.70 -2.95 -5.02
N GLY A 64 12.02 -2.89 -5.16
CA GLY A 64 12.79 -3.86 -5.93
C GLY A 64 13.07 -5.19 -5.21
N ASP A 65 12.53 -5.36 -4.02
CA ASP A 65 12.73 -6.49 -3.12
C ASP A 65 11.47 -7.37 -2.97
N PRO A 66 11.62 -8.70 -2.90
CA PRO A 66 12.84 -9.49 -3.10
C PRO A 66 13.27 -9.47 -4.57
N GLY A 67 14.58 -9.63 -4.82
CA GLY A 67 15.09 -9.84 -6.17
C GLY A 67 16.29 -8.98 -6.53
N PRO A 68 16.70 -9.03 -7.81
CA PRO A 68 17.92 -8.38 -8.26
C PRO A 68 17.80 -6.85 -8.41
N TYR A 69 16.61 -6.30 -8.26
CA TYR A 69 16.34 -4.86 -8.44
C TYR A 69 16.36 -4.06 -7.13
N ASN A 70 16.71 -4.70 -6.01
CA ASN A 70 16.80 -4.05 -4.70
C ASN A 70 17.81 -2.88 -4.66
N PHE A 71 18.77 -2.83 -5.60
CA PHE A 71 19.67 -1.71 -5.76
C PHE A 71 18.97 -0.41 -6.20
N ARG A 72 17.76 -0.50 -6.75
CA ARG A 72 16.94 0.66 -7.12
C ARG A 72 16.21 1.21 -5.93
N GLU A 73 15.54 0.32 -5.18
CA GLU A 73 14.79 0.65 -3.97
C GLU A 73 14.55 -0.63 -3.17
N ASP A 74 15.04 -0.70 -1.95
CA ASP A 74 14.76 -1.78 -1.01
C ASP A 74 13.68 -1.39 -0.01
N TRP A 75 13.16 -2.37 0.77
CA TRP A 75 12.09 -2.10 1.73
C TRP A 75 12.51 -1.14 2.83
N TYR A 76 13.76 -1.20 3.33
CA TYR A 76 14.20 -0.34 4.42
C TYR A 76 14.34 1.12 3.95
N HIS A 77 15.13 1.37 2.92
CA HIS A 77 15.39 2.74 2.45
C HIS A 77 14.14 3.37 1.84
N GLY A 78 13.39 2.61 1.03
CA GLY A 78 12.14 3.09 0.44
C GLY A 78 11.11 3.45 1.50
N SER A 79 10.87 2.59 2.49
CA SER A 79 9.92 2.90 3.55
C SER A 79 10.37 4.03 4.47
N CYS A 80 11.68 4.20 4.71
CA CYS A 80 12.20 5.37 5.41
C CYS A 80 11.96 6.67 4.62
N SER A 81 12.15 6.64 3.30
CA SER A 81 11.86 7.76 2.40
C SER A 81 10.38 8.13 2.45
N GLU A 82 9.50 7.16 2.33
CA GLU A 82 8.04 7.31 2.46
C GLU A 82 7.64 7.92 3.82
N ALA A 83 8.18 7.37 4.91
CA ALA A 83 7.92 7.88 6.26
C ALA A 83 8.36 9.34 6.42
N SER A 84 9.48 9.72 5.82
CA SER A 84 9.98 11.10 5.85
C SER A 84 9.05 12.10 5.14
N GLY A 85 8.31 11.61 4.13
CA GLY A 85 7.27 12.35 3.42
C GLY A 85 5.92 12.36 4.13
N GLY A 86 5.77 11.59 5.22
CA GLY A 86 4.50 11.48 5.95
C GLY A 86 3.58 10.35 5.47
N ILE A 87 4.09 9.45 4.62
CA ILE A 87 3.40 8.23 4.21
C ILE A 87 3.58 7.18 5.31
N THR A 88 2.50 6.58 5.73
CA THR A 88 2.47 5.59 6.82
C THR A 88 2.02 4.22 6.36
N THR A 89 1.60 4.10 5.10
CA THR A 89 1.17 2.84 4.50
C THR A 89 1.52 2.83 3.02
N ILE A 90 2.15 1.75 2.56
CA ILE A 90 2.57 1.54 1.17
C ILE A 90 1.74 0.39 0.58
N CYS A 91 1.19 0.59 -0.61
CA CYS A 91 0.61 -0.49 -1.42
C CYS A 91 1.55 -0.79 -2.59
N ASP A 92 2.43 -1.78 -2.40
CA ASP A 92 3.48 -2.11 -3.35
C ASP A 92 2.96 -2.94 -4.53
N MET A 93 3.39 -2.56 -5.74
CA MET A 93 3.02 -3.21 -7.00
C MET A 93 3.67 -4.58 -7.15
N PRO A 94 3.12 -5.48 -8.01
CA PRO A 94 3.66 -6.82 -8.17
C PRO A 94 5.06 -6.88 -8.76
N LEU A 95 5.48 -5.84 -9.49
CA LEU A 95 6.81 -5.64 -10.06
C LEU A 95 7.53 -4.46 -9.39
N PRO A 96 8.89 -4.39 -9.43
CA PRO A 96 9.85 -5.28 -10.12
C PRO A 96 10.38 -6.42 -9.24
N SER A 97 9.76 -6.75 -8.12
CA SER A 97 10.20 -7.87 -7.27
C SER A 97 10.24 -9.21 -8.03
N GLU A 98 11.20 -10.04 -7.68
CA GLU A 98 11.35 -11.40 -8.20
C GLU A 98 11.46 -12.41 -7.06
N PRO A 99 10.51 -13.34 -6.97
CA PRO A 99 9.37 -13.52 -7.88
C PRO A 99 8.32 -12.41 -7.75
N ALA A 100 7.67 -12.07 -8.87
CA ALA A 100 6.55 -11.15 -8.87
C ALA A 100 5.39 -11.66 -8.02
N THR A 101 4.53 -10.78 -7.52
CA THR A 101 3.38 -11.15 -6.68
C THR A 101 2.21 -11.67 -7.51
N ILE A 102 2.42 -12.77 -8.23
CA ILE A 102 1.44 -13.38 -9.15
C ILE A 102 0.84 -14.69 -8.63
N ASN A 103 1.37 -15.20 -7.52
CA ASN A 103 0.92 -16.41 -6.84
C ASN A 103 1.32 -16.37 -5.36
N ARG A 104 0.93 -17.41 -4.60
CA ARG A 104 1.25 -17.52 -3.18
C ARG A 104 2.74 -17.41 -2.87
N ASP A 105 3.61 -18.05 -3.64
CA ASP A 105 5.06 -18.05 -3.38
C ASP A 105 5.63 -16.63 -3.48
N GLY A 106 5.32 -15.92 -4.56
CA GLY A 106 5.73 -14.52 -4.73
C GLY A 106 5.19 -13.61 -3.63
N PHE A 107 3.91 -13.79 -3.24
CA PHE A 107 3.32 -13.05 -2.14
C PHE A 107 4.05 -13.28 -0.81
N MET A 108 4.30 -14.54 -0.46
CA MET A 108 4.92 -14.89 0.83
C MET A 108 6.36 -14.41 0.94
N LYS A 109 7.16 -14.54 -0.14
CA LYS A 109 8.54 -14.03 -0.18
C LYS A 109 8.60 -12.51 -0.02
N LYS A 110 7.74 -11.80 -0.74
CA LYS A 110 7.64 -10.34 -0.59
C LYS A 110 7.21 -9.94 0.82
N LYS A 111 6.22 -10.62 1.38
CA LYS A 111 5.73 -10.37 2.74
C LYS A 111 6.82 -10.57 3.78
N GLU A 112 7.58 -11.67 3.70
CA GLU A 112 8.69 -11.93 4.63
C GLU A 112 9.72 -10.79 4.60
N LYS A 113 10.09 -10.34 3.41
CA LYS A 113 11.03 -9.24 3.22
C LYS A 113 10.49 -7.92 3.77
N ALA A 114 9.27 -7.56 3.42
CA ALA A 114 8.62 -6.34 3.90
C ALA A 114 8.45 -6.34 5.42
N GLN A 115 8.08 -7.47 6.03
CA GLN A 115 7.95 -7.60 7.48
C GLN A 115 9.28 -7.43 8.23
N ALA A 116 10.39 -7.81 7.61
CA ALA A 116 11.70 -7.69 8.22
C ALA A 116 12.26 -6.27 8.14
N GLU A 117 11.92 -5.48 7.13
CA GLU A 117 12.64 -4.26 6.79
C GLU A 117 11.78 -2.99 6.74
N SER A 118 10.49 -3.08 6.46
CA SER A 118 9.65 -1.88 6.36
C SER A 118 9.46 -1.20 7.72
N VAL A 119 9.61 0.12 7.74
CA VAL A 119 9.37 0.97 8.91
C VAL A 119 7.95 1.56 8.94
N VAL A 120 7.14 1.31 7.89
CA VAL A 120 5.73 1.71 7.79
C VAL A 120 4.85 0.49 7.50
N ASP A 121 3.55 0.64 7.63
CA ASP A 121 2.60 -0.41 7.25
C ASP A 121 2.63 -0.63 5.73
N PHE A 122 2.30 -1.86 5.31
CA PHE A 122 2.32 -2.20 3.89
C PHE A 122 1.19 -3.15 3.49
N ALA A 123 0.83 -3.08 2.23
CA ALA A 123 -0.06 -3.99 1.52
C ALA A 123 0.52 -4.29 0.13
N PHE A 124 -0.03 -5.28 -0.56
CA PHE A 124 0.45 -5.68 -1.88
C PHE A 124 -0.67 -5.71 -2.92
N TRP A 125 -0.33 -5.29 -4.11
CA TRP A 125 -1.08 -5.62 -5.32
C TRP A 125 -0.67 -7.01 -5.79
N GLY A 126 -1.66 -7.83 -6.14
CA GLY A 126 -1.43 -9.07 -6.89
C GLY A 126 -1.26 -8.79 -8.37
N GLY A 127 -0.62 -9.70 -9.09
CA GLY A 127 -0.48 -9.58 -10.53
C GLY A 127 -1.67 -10.18 -11.28
N LEU A 128 -2.18 -9.45 -12.27
CA LEU A 128 -3.13 -9.92 -13.26
C LEU A 128 -2.38 -10.24 -14.56
N ILE A 129 -2.07 -11.51 -14.74
CA ILE A 129 -1.44 -12.07 -15.96
C ILE A 129 -2.25 -13.27 -16.43
N PRO A 130 -2.17 -13.68 -17.72
CA PRO A 130 -2.98 -14.78 -18.25
C PRO A 130 -2.91 -16.07 -17.43
N SER A 131 -1.71 -16.49 -17.03
CA SER A 131 -1.49 -17.72 -16.25
C SER A 131 -1.86 -17.59 -14.77
N GLY A 132 -1.99 -16.36 -14.23
CA GLY A 132 -2.20 -16.05 -12.82
C GLY A 132 -3.66 -15.84 -12.43
N ILE A 133 -4.61 -15.82 -13.38
CA ILE A 133 -6.03 -15.58 -13.09
C ILE A 133 -6.56 -16.58 -12.05
N LYS A 134 -6.19 -17.83 -12.16
CA LYS A 134 -6.59 -18.90 -11.21
C LYS A 134 -6.10 -18.68 -9.77
N ASP A 135 -5.03 -17.89 -9.58
CA ASP A 135 -4.40 -17.64 -8.29
C ASP A 135 -4.96 -16.37 -7.61
N MET A 136 -5.77 -15.57 -8.31
CA MET A 136 -6.29 -14.28 -7.83
C MET A 136 -7.12 -14.43 -6.54
N ALA A 137 -8.02 -15.40 -6.49
CA ALA A 137 -8.85 -15.63 -5.31
C ALA A 137 -8.00 -16.02 -4.07
N GLU A 138 -6.90 -16.77 -4.25
CA GLU A 138 -5.98 -17.06 -3.17
C GLU A 138 -5.20 -15.82 -2.74
N LEU A 139 -4.66 -15.04 -3.67
CA LEU A 139 -3.97 -13.79 -3.38
C LEU A 139 -4.87 -12.78 -2.65
N HIS A 140 -6.14 -12.69 -3.03
CA HIS A 140 -7.12 -11.86 -2.32
C HIS A 140 -7.28 -12.32 -0.86
N ARG A 141 -7.44 -13.63 -0.61
CA ARG A 141 -7.51 -14.19 0.76
C ARG A 141 -6.24 -13.98 1.56
N LEU A 142 -5.08 -13.90 0.92
CA LEU A 142 -3.80 -13.60 1.57
C LEU A 142 -3.65 -12.10 1.91
N GLY A 143 -4.52 -11.24 1.35
CA GLY A 143 -4.58 -9.82 1.68
C GLY A 143 -4.12 -8.87 0.57
N CYS A 144 -4.03 -9.32 -0.70
CA CYS A 144 -3.83 -8.40 -1.81
C CYS A 144 -4.99 -7.39 -1.89
N VAL A 145 -4.66 -6.11 -2.03
CA VAL A 145 -5.63 -5.00 -2.08
C VAL A 145 -6.32 -4.86 -3.43
N GLY A 146 -5.72 -5.44 -4.47
CA GLY A 146 -6.22 -5.45 -5.84
C GLY A 146 -5.25 -6.18 -6.75
N PHE A 147 -5.51 -6.12 -8.07
CA PHE A 147 -4.74 -6.83 -9.09
C PHE A 147 -4.32 -5.88 -10.19
N LYS A 148 -3.02 -5.82 -10.46
CA LYS A 148 -2.41 -4.98 -11.50
C LYS A 148 -2.18 -5.78 -12.76
N GLY A 149 -2.66 -5.29 -13.90
CA GLY A 149 -2.35 -5.81 -15.24
C GLY A 149 -1.73 -4.77 -16.15
N PHE A 150 -1.03 -5.23 -17.18
CA PHE A 150 -0.47 -4.39 -18.23
C PHE A 150 -1.10 -4.77 -19.58
N MET A 151 -1.61 -3.78 -20.32
CA MET A 151 -2.14 -3.98 -21.67
C MET A 151 -1.07 -3.81 -22.76
N CYS A 152 0.13 -3.35 -22.40
CA CYS A 152 1.35 -3.33 -23.22
C CYS A 152 2.40 -4.30 -22.65
N PHE A 153 3.53 -4.46 -23.33
CA PHE A 153 4.64 -5.29 -22.86
C PHE A 153 5.24 -4.68 -21.57
N ALA A 154 5.41 -5.50 -20.54
CA ALA A 154 6.12 -5.13 -19.33
C ALA A 154 7.43 -5.91 -19.20
N THR A 155 7.36 -7.22 -19.00
CA THR A 155 8.51 -8.14 -18.99
C THR A 155 8.08 -9.52 -19.47
N GLU A 156 9.05 -10.40 -19.81
CA GLU A 156 8.74 -11.79 -20.18
C GLU A 156 8.07 -12.56 -19.01
N ALA A 157 8.53 -12.33 -17.79
CA ALA A 157 7.95 -12.97 -16.58
C ALA A 157 6.59 -12.40 -16.19
N TYR A 158 6.24 -11.24 -16.74
CA TYR A 158 4.98 -10.56 -16.48
C TYR A 158 4.35 -10.12 -17.80
N PRO A 159 3.80 -11.08 -18.57
CA PRO A 159 3.27 -10.82 -19.90
C PRO A 159 2.05 -9.91 -19.88
N ARG A 160 1.85 -9.17 -20.98
CA ARG A 160 0.67 -8.35 -21.15
C ARG A 160 -0.61 -9.18 -21.09
N ILE A 161 -1.68 -8.55 -20.65
CA ILE A 161 -3.02 -9.12 -20.68
C ILE A 161 -3.77 -8.62 -21.93
N SER A 162 -4.34 -9.54 -22.71
CA SER A 162 -5.23 -9.20 -23.80
C SER A 162 -6.64 -8.92 -23.29
N ASP A 163 -7.49 -8.32 -24.11
CA ASP A 163 -8.88 -8.00 -23.75
C ASP A 163 -9.66 -9.23 -23.26
N GLY A 164 -9.45 -10.39 -23.89
CA GLY A 164 -10.11 -11.64 -23.46
C GLY A 164 -9.69 -12.05 -22.06
N TYR A 165 -8.40 -12.09 -21.77
CA TYR A 165 -7.89 -12.41 -20.43
C TYR A 165 -8.25 -11.32 -19.42
N LEU A 166 -8.31 -10.05 -19.83
CA LEU A 166 -8.78 -8.99 -18.95
C LEU A 166 -10.23 -9.23 -18.52
N MET A 167 -11.10 -9.58 -19.46
CA MET A 167 -12.50 -9.92 -19.14
C MET A 167 -12.61 -11.12 -18.19
N ASP A 168 -11.78 -12.14 -18.37
CA ASP A 168 -11.75 -13.29 -17.46
C ASP A 168 -11.24 -12.89 -16.06
N GLY A 169 -10.17 -12.09 -15.99
CA GLY A 169 -9.69 -11.54 -14.72
C GLY A 169 -10.71 -10.65 -14.02
N MET A 170 -11.46 -9.84 -14.76
CA MET A 170 -12.55 -9.02 -14.20
C MET A 170 -13.69 -9.88 -13.65
N ARG A 171 -14.08 -10.97 -14.34
CA ARG A 171 -15.07 -11.92 -13.83
C ARG A 171 -14.60 -12.60 -12.56
N GLU A 172 -13.35 -13.03 -12.54
CA GLU A 172 -12.74 -13.64 -11.35
C GLU A 172 -12.72 -12.64 -10.19
N ALA A 173 -12.21 -11.42 -10.39
CA ALA A 173 -12.19 -10.37 -9.38
C ALA A 173 -13.58 -10.04 -8.84
N ALA A 174 -14.59 -9.98 -9.73
CA ALA A 174 -15.98 -9.71 -9.32
C ALA A 174 -16.54 -10.79 -8.40
N SER A 175 -16.09 -12.04 -8.53
CA SER A 175 -16.58 -13.16 -7.71
C SER A 175 -16.26 -13.01 -6.22
N PHE A 176 -15.22 -12.23 -5.87
CA PHE A 176 -14.80 -11.96 -4.49
C PHE A 176 -14.73 -10.45 -4.16
N GLY A 177 -15.26 -9.59 -5.02
CA GLY A 177 -15.27 -8.12 -4.81
C GLY A 177 -13.88 -7.47 -4.93
N GLY A 178 -12.99 -8.06 -5.74
CA GLY A 178 -11.63 -7.56 -5.96
C GLY A 178 -11.57 -6.34 -6.88
N LEU A 179 -10.50 -5.55 -6.74
CA LEU A 179 -10.19 -4.38 -7.55
C LEU A 179 -9.19 -4.74 -8.65
N ILE A 180 -9.38 -4.20 -9.85
CA ILE A 180 -8.42 -4.29 -10.96
C ILE A 180 -7.90 -2.89 -11.28
N ALA A 181 -6.58 -2.78 -11.43
CA ALA A 181 -5.88 -1.62 -11.95
C ALA A 181 -5.09 -2.00 -13.21
N LEU A 182 -5.08 -1.11 -14.19
CA LEU A 182 -4.42 -1.36 -15.46
C LEU A 182 -3.37 -0.29 -15.76
N HIS A 183 -2.27 -0.74 -16.35
CA HIS A 183 -1.42 0.11 -17.17
C HIS A 183 -1.98 0.00 -18.60
N ALA A 184 -2.87 0.94 -18.92
CA ALA A 184 -3.79 0.82 -20.05
C ALA A 184 -3.22 1.42 -21.35
N GLU A 185 -1.92 1.24 -21.60
CA GLU A 185 -1.32 1.61 -22.87
C GLU A 185 -1.81 0.69 -23.99
N ASN A 186 -2.08 1.26 -25.16
CA ASN A 186 -2.38 0.49 -26.34
C ASN A 186 -1.09 -0.19 -26.85
N ALA A 187 -1.05 -1.52 -26.89
CA ALA A 187 0.13 -2.28 -27.26
C ALA A 187 0.61 -1.96 -28.69
N GLU A 188 -0.31 -1.80 -29.63
CA GLU A 188 0.05 -1.51 -31.04
C GLU A 188 0.68 -0.13 -31.17
N ALA A 189 0.16 0.87 -30.44
CA ALA A 189 0.75 2.20 -30.43
C ALA A 189 2.11 2.21 -29.73
N ALA A 190 2.25 1.49 -28.61
CA ALA A 190 3.52 1.36 -27.89
C ALA A 190 4.60 0.66 -28.74
N ASP A 191 4.21 -0.39 -29.49
CA ASP A 191 5.12 -1.13 -30.38
C ASP A 191 5.59 -0.28 -31.59
N LEU A 192 4.83 0.75 -31.98
CA LEU A 192 5.23 1.70 -33.04
C LEU A 192 6.24 2.75 -32.58
N GLY A 193 6.63 2.76 -31.31
CA GLY A 193 7.64 3.66 -30.76
C GLY A 193 7.16 5.11 -30.63
N CYS A 194 5.87 5.29 -30.35
CA CYS A 194 5.27 6.60 -30.07
C CYS A 194 5.66 7.13 -28.69
#